data_3e2190d8d33b378539f055ba0955348d
#
_entry.id   3e2190d8d33b378539f055ba0955348d
#
_cell.length_a   1.000
_cell.length_b   1.000
_cell.length_c   1.000
_cell.angle_alpha   90.00
_cell.angle_beta   90.00
_cell.angle_gamma   90.00
#
_symmetry.space_group_name_H-M   'P 1'
#
loop_
_entity.id
_entity.type
_entity.pdbx_description
1 polymer ?
#
loop_
_entity_poly.entity_id
_entity_poly.type
_entity_poly.pdbx_seq_one_letter_code
_entity_poly.pdbx_strand_id
1 'polypeptide(L)'
;HLTSEVGFWEVGFAPVTTSPGLTHALGESGFDQMLAQFRELADDFLAAALDNRHHGFTNVRDTLEEIHKGASKAYPCGAGIGLLGVATDGDVALCHRFAGSDTHKMGTVRDGIDHETRREFLEKHHIDHKTDCHSCWARPLCAGGCYHEAQVRYGATTAANLHYCDWIRSWTDTCLKVYGEIADRNPAYFRQFDGNPVQN
;
A
#
# COMPACT_ATOMS: atom_id res chain seq x y z
N HIS A 1 13.73 10.62 14.20
CA HIS A 1 13.06 11.59 15.06
C HIS A 1 11.73 11.05 15.63
N LEU A 2 10.75 10.62 14.79
CA LEU A 2 9.43 10.20 15.29
C LEU A 2 9.50 8.99 16.25
N THR A 3 10.32 8.01 15.96
CA THR A 3 10.50 6.82 16.81
C THR A 3 11.51 7.04 17.92
N SER A 4 12.66 7.70 17.61
CA SER A 4 13.80 7.84 18.55
C SER A 4 13.64 8.96 19.58
N GLU A 5 12.94 10.05 19.25
CA GLU A 5 12.82 11.24 20.12
C GLU A 5 11.38 11.47 20.57
N VAL A 6 10.39 11.36 19.65
CA VAL A 6 8.98 11.55 19.99
C VAL A 6 8.40 10.30 20.68
N GLY A 7 8.98 9.11 20.42
CA GLY A 7 8.62 7.87 21.10
C GLY A 7 7.45 7.09 20.47
N PHE A 8 7.12 7.33 19.20
CA PHE A 8 6.17 6.46 18.50
C PHE A 8 6.77 5.07 18.34
N TRP A 9 5.97 4.05 18.65
CA TRP A 9 6.40 2.66 18.50
C TRP A 9 6.61 2.29 17.03
N GLU A 10 5.69 2.69 16.17
CA GLU A 10 5.75 2.44 14.73
C GLU A 10 5.31 3.66 13.94
N VAL A 11 5.92 3.83 12.76
CA VAL A 11 5.61 4.92 11.83
C VAL A 11 5.61 4.37 10.41
N GLY A 12 4.54 4.64 9.68
CA GLY A 12 4.44 4.37 8.25
C GLY A 12 4.32 5.67 7.46
N PHE A 13 4.88 5.69 6.26
CA PHE A 13 4.78 6.82 5.35
C PHE A 13 4.05 6.43 4.07
N ALA A 14 3.22 7.33 3.57
CA ALA A 14 2.60 7.20 2.27
C ALA A 14 2.79 8.49 1.48
N PRO A 15 3.14 8.42 0.19
CA PRO A 15 3.19 9.61 -0.64
C PRO A 15 1.81 10.24 -0.74
N VAL A 16 1.76 11.57 -0.75
CA VAL A 16 0.52 12.29 -1.01
C VAL A 16 0.11 12.03 -2.46
N THR A 17 -1.05 11.39 -2.62
CA THR A 17 -1.65 11.16 -3.93
C THR A 17 -2.61 12.29 -4.24
N THR A 18 -2.37 13.00 -5.34
CA THR A 18 -3.12 14.20 -5.71
C THR A 18 -3.12 14.40 -7.23
N SER A 19 -3.99 15.28 -7.70
CA SER A 19 -4.05 15.63 -9.12
C SER A 19 -2.71 16.21 -9.60
N PRO A 20 -2.25 15.84 -10.79
CA PRO A 20 -1.07 16.44 -11.39
C PRO A 20 -1.21 17.97 -11.47
N GLY A 21 -0.10 18.68 -11.26
CA GLY A 21 -0.06 20.14 -11.36
C GLY A 21 -0.37 20.92 -10.09
N LEU A 22 -0.77 20.25 -9.01
CA LEU A 22 -0.84 20.91 -7.70
C LEU A 22 0.56 21.11 -7.11
N THR A 23 0.75 22.18 -6.35
CA THR A 23 2.06 22.58 -5.80
C THR A 23 2.71 21.55 -4.88
N HIS A 24 1.91 20.66 -4.30
CA HIS A 24 2.36 19.58 -3.41
C HIS A 24 2.34 18.20 -4.11
N ALA A 25 2.10 18.14 -5.43
CA ALA A 25 2.20 16.90 -6.17
C ALA A 25 3.67 16.49 -6.32
N LEU A 26 3.97 15.22 -6.00
CA LEU A 26 5.30 14.68 -6.24
C LEU A 26 5.54 14.52 -7.75
N GLY A 27 6.60 15.14 -8.23
CA GLY A 27 7.16 14.88 -9.55
C GLY A 27 8.23 13.77 -9.49
N GLU A 28 8.88 13.48 -10.62
CA GLU A 28 9.92 12.45 -10.71
C GLU A 28 11.03 12.63 -9.68
N SER A 29 11.59 13.84 -9.55
CA SER A 29 12.64 14.14 -8.56
C SER A 29 12.17 13.95 -7.12
N GLY A 30 10.88 14.18 -6.82
CA GLY A 30 10.30 13.94 -5.50
C GLY A 30 10.17 12.45 -5.19
N PHE A 31 9.82 11.65 -6.19
CA PHE A 31 9.80 10.19 -6.05
C PHE A 31 11.21 9.61 -5.87
N ASP A 32 12.21 10.13 -6.59
CA ASP A 32 13.60 9.70 -6.44
C ASP A 32 14.15 10.03 -5.05
N GLN A 33 13.90 11.25 -4.56
CA GLN A 33 14.30 11.65 -3.19
C GLN A 33 13.62 10.79 -2.13
N MET A 34 12.31 10.53 -2.28
CA MET A 34 11.57 9.67 -1.36
C MET A 34 12.15 8.25 -1.37
N LEU A 35 12.46 7.69 -2.56
CA LEU A 35 13.05 6.36 -2.68
C LEU A 35 14.42 6.29 -2.01
N ALA A 36 15.26 7.32 -2.15
CA ALA A 36 16.56 7.39 -1.49
C ALA A 36 16.40 7.33 0.04
N GLN A 37 15.51 8.15 0.61
CA GLN A 37 15.22 8.15 2.04
C GLN A 37 14.63 6.83 2.54
N PHE A 38 13.75 6.21 1.74
CA PHE A 38 13.19 4.89 2.07
C PHE A 38 14.24 3.80 2.08
N ARG A 39 15.26 3.88 1.21
CA ARG A 39 16.40 2.95 1.20
C ARG A 39 17.28 3.12 2.44
N GLU A 40 17.59 4.34 2.85
CA GLU A 40 18.30 4.61 4.10
C GLU A 40 17.56 4.01 5.30
N LEU A 41 16.24 4.21 5.39
CA LEU A 41 15.41 3.60 6.44
C LEU A 41 15.35 2.08 6.35
N ALA A 42 15.43 1.51 5.14
CA ALA A 42 15.47 0.05 4.95
C ALA A 42 16.82 -0.53 5.38
N ASP A 43 17.92 0.17 5.16
CA ASP A 43 19.26 -0.23 5.63
C ASP A 43 19.33 -0.17 7.17
N ASP A 44 18.79 0.87 7.80
CA ASP A 44 18.68 0.99 9.26
C ASP A 44 17.79 -0.13 9.83
N PHE A 45 16.68 -0.43 9.17
CA PHE A 45 15.80 -1.54 9.52
C PHE A 45 16.53 -2.89 9.45
N LEU A 46 17.28 -3.13 8.37
CA LEU A 46 18.09 -4.35 8.21
C LEU A 46 19.08 -4.51 9.36
N ALA A 47 19.83 -3.46 9.67
CA ALA A 47 20.79 -3.47 10.77
C ALA A 47 20.11 -3.81 12.11
N ALA A 48 18.96 -3.19 12.39
CA ALA A 48 18.17 -3.49 13.60
C ALA A 48 17.66 -4.93 13.63
N ALA A 49 17.12 -5.43 12.51
CA ALA A 49 16.60 -6.79 12.38
C ALA A 49 17.67 -7.85 12.58
N LEU A 50 18.90 -7.64 12.08
CA LEU A 50 20.02 -8.53 12.28
C LEU A 50 20.47 -8.62 13.76
N ASP A 51 20.27 -7.54 14.52
CA ASP A 51 20.56 -7.47 15.96
C ASP A 51 19.36 -7.87 16.85
N ASN A 52 18.23 -8.31 16.26
CA ASN A 52 16.96 -8.55 16.95
C ASN A 52 16.44 -7.31 17.72
N ARG A 53 16.71 -6.12 17.23
CA ARG A 53 16.19 -4.88 17.76
C ARG A 53 14.94 -4.45 17.00
N HIS A 54 13.99 -3.86 17.71
CA HIS A 54 12.83 -3.26 17.07
C HIS A 54 13.22 -2.03 16.24
N HIS A 55 12.65 -1.92 15.04
CA HIS A 55 12.72 -0.72 14.20
C HIS A 55 11.31 -0.36 13.74
N GLY A 56 10.85 0.83 14.08
CA GLY A 56 9.46 1.23 13.91
C GLY A 56 9.04 1.62 12.48
N PHE A 57 9.82 1.31 11.44
CA PHE A 57 9.46 1.61 10.05
C PHE A 57 8.58 0.52 9.44
N THR A 58 7.26 0.73 9.48
CA THR A 58 6.28 -0.28 9.08
C THR A 58 6.29 -0.58 7.59
N ASN A 59 6.68 0.36 6.74
CA ASN A 59 6.73 0.12 5.29
C ASN A 59 7.62 -1.06 4.90
N VAL A 60 8.77 -1.24 5.57
CA VAL A 60 9.60 -2.43 5.39
C VAL A 60 8.95 -3.64 6.03
N ARG A 61 8.60 -3.55 7.34
CA ARG A 61 8.08 -4.67 8.12
C ARG A 61 6.89 -5.33 7.42
N ASP A 62 5.91 -4.52 7.00
CA ASP A 62 4.68 -5.02 6.40
C ASP A 62 4.97 -5.68 5.04
N THR A 63 5.87 -5.09 4.24
CA THR A 63 6.31 -5.71 2.98
C THR A 63 7.06 -7.03 3.20
N LEU A 64 7.94 -7.10 4.21
CA LEU A 64 8.64 -8.35 4.55
C LEU A 64 7.67 -9.43 5.03
N GLU A 65 6.65 -9.07 5.80
CA GLU A 65 5.59 -9.99 6.24
C GLU A 65 4.80 -10.53 5.04
N GLU A 66 4.43 -9.66 4.08
CA GLU A 66 3.77 -10.07 2.84
C GLU A 66 4.63 -11.03 2.01
N ILE A 67 5.94 -10.74 1.87
CA ILE A 67 6.89 -11.60 1.17
C ILE A 67 6.99 -12.95 1.90
N HIS A 68 7.15 -12.96 3.22
CA HIS A 68 7.31 -14.16 4.04
C HIS A 68 6.09 -15.08 3.93
N LYS A 69 4.89 -14.50 3.94
CA LYS A 69 3.62 -15.23 3.80
C LYS A 69 3.29 -15.62 2.35
N GLY A 70 4.12 -15.27 1.38
CA GLY A 70 3.85 -15.54 -0.03
C GLY A 70 2.62 -14.82 -0.56
N ALA A 71 2.37 -13.60 -0.09
CA ALA A 71 1.19 -12.84 -0.46
C ALA A 71 1.11 -12.60 -1.98
N SER A 72 -0.08 -12.81 -2.55
CA SER A 72 -0.41 -12.46 -3.92
C SER A 72 -1.74 -11.68 -3.92
N LYS A 73 -1.63 -10.36 -3.93
CA LYS A 73 -2.78 -9.46 -3.79
C LYS A 73 -3.66 -9.47 -5.03
N ALA A 74 -4.94 -9.72 -4.83
CA ALA A 74 -5.96 -9.48 -5.86
C ALA A 74 -6.31 -7.99 -5.97
N TYR A 75 -6.14 -7.24 -4.88
CA TYR A 75 -6.47 -5.82 -4.75
C TYR A 75 -5.33 -5.05 -4.08
N PRO A 76 -5.10 -3.77 -4.44
CA PRO A 76 -3.95 -2.99 -3.94
C PRO A 76 -4.07 -2.61 -2.46
N CYS A 77 -5.28 -2.55 -1.95
CA CYS A 77 -5.56 -2.16 -0.56
C CYS A 77 -6.93 -2.66 -0.10
N GLY A 78 -7.29 -2.36 1.16
CA GLY A 78 -8.57 -2.76 1.75
C GLY A 78 -9.80 -1.95 1.30
N ALA A 79 -9.68 -1.02 0.36
CA ALA A 79 -10.80 -0.20 -0.10
C ALA A 79 -11.93 -1.07 -0.68
N GLY A 80 -13.15 -0.90 -0.17
CA GLY A 80 -14.31 -1.73 -0.51
C GLY A 80 -14.30 -3.14 0.11
N ILE A 81 -13.24 -3.54 0.79
CA ILE A 81 -13.12 -4.85 1.47
C ILE A 81 -13.26 -4.65 2.99
N GLY A 82 -12.24 -4.12 3.64
CA GLY A 82 -12.20 -3.85 5.07
C GLY A 82 -12.00 -2.37 5.41
N LEU A 83 -11.82 -1.51 4.43
CA LEU A 83 -11.65 -0.07 4.56
C LEU A 83 -12.76 0.66 3.81
N LEU A 84 -13.52 1.48 4.52
CA LEU A 84 -14.57 2.35 3.98
C LEU A 84 -14.37 3.76 4.50
N GLY A 85 -14.89 4.75 3.81
CA GLY A 85 -14.97 6.14 4.26
C GLY A 85 -16.39 6.51 4.61
N VAL A 86 -16.59 7.29 5.68
CA VAL A 86 -17.90 7.83 6.04
C VAL A 86 -17.85 9.35 5.92
N ALA A 87 -18.75 9.92 5.14
CA ALA A 87 -18.90 11.37 5.00
C ALA A 87 -19.81 11.94 6.09
N THR A 88 -19.82 13.26 6.25
CA THR A 88 -20.56 13.95 7.32
C THR A 88 -22.08 13.85 7.18
N ASP A 89 -22.57 13.60 5.97
CA ASP A 89 -24.00 13.37 5.66
C ASP A 89 -24.45 11.92 5.92
N GLY A 90 -23.51 11.04 6.28
CA GLY A 90 -23.75 9.62 6.54
C GLY A 90 -23.59 8.72 5.31
N ASP A 91 -23.17 9.24 4.18
CA ASP A 91 -22.82 8.42 3.02
C ASP A 91 -21.58 7.58 3.32
N VAL A 92 -21.61 6.31 2.92
CA VAL A 92 -20.48 5.39 2.97
C VAL A 92 -19.84 5.32 1.60
N ALA A 93 -18.55 5.63 1.53
CA ALA A 93 -17.77 5.65 0.31
C ALA A 93 -16.75 4.50 0.28
N LEU A 94 -16.22 4.20 -0.90
CA LEU A 94 -15.23 3.15 -1.18
C LEU A 94 -14.03 3.20 -0.22
N CYS A 95 -13.51 4.38 0.10
CA CYS A 95 -12.50 4.60 1.14
C CYS A 95 -12.55 6.07 1.59
N HIS A 96 -11.73 6.43 2.59
CA HIS A 96 -11.66 7.80 3.12
C HIS A 96 -11.37 8.87 2.06
N ARG A 97 -10.65 8.53 0.98
CA ARG A 97 -10.34 9.47 -0.11
C ARG A 97 -11.52 9.76 -1.03
N PHE A 98 -12.52 8.90 -1.02
CA PHE A 98 -13.77 9.08 -1.76
C PHE A 98 -14.92 9.58 -0.87
N ALA A 99 -14.68 9.83 0.42
CA ALA A 99 -15.69 10.39 1.31
C ALA A 99 -16.19 11.74 0.77
N GLY A 100 -17.50 11.89 0.62
CA GLY A 100 -18.13 13.04 -0.02
C GLY A 100 -18.15 13.02 -1.56
N SER A 101 -17.70 11.92 -2.20
CA SER A 101 -17.80 11.73 -3.65
C SER A 101 -19.15 11.12 -4.03
N ASP A 102 -19.83 11.72 -5.00
CA ASP A 102 -21.09 11.19 -5.52
C ASP A 102 -20.95 9.93 -6.37
N THR A 103 -19.71 9.61 -6.82
CA THR A 103 -19.49 8.55 -7.81
C THR A 103 -19.00 7.23 -7.24
N HIS A 104 -18.65 7.18 -5.95
CA HIS A 104 -18.05 6.00 -5.31
C HIS A 104 -18.73 5.67 -3.97
N LYS A 105 -20.05 5.85 -3.94
CA LYS A 105 -20.88 5.48 -2.78
C LYS A 105 -21.00 3.96 -2.69
N MET A 106 -20.93 3.45 -1.46
CA MET A 106 -21.05 2.04 -1.11
C MET A 106 -22.23 1.78 -0.15
N GLY A 107 -23.10 2.77 0.05
CA GLY A 107 -24.25 2.71 0.95
C GLY A 107 -24.34 3.90 1.89
N THR A 108 -25.03 3.75 3.00
CA THR A 108 -25.18 4.77 4.04
C THR A 108 -25.02 4.17 5.43
N VAL A 109 -24.73 4.99 6.43
CA VAL A 109 -24.66 4.53 7.84
C VAL A 109 -26.03 4.05 8.34
N ARG A 110 -27.12 4.45 7.70
CA ARG A 110 -28.49 4.05 8.06
C ARG A 110 -28.87 2.71 7.46
N ASP A 111 -28.59 2.52 6.16
CA ASP A 111 -29.06 1.37 5.39
C ASP A 111 -27.99 0.26 5.29
N GLY A 112 -26.76 0.59 5.71
CA GLY A 112 -25.61 -0.30 5.61
C GLY A 112 -24.91 -0.24 4.25
N ILE A 113 -24.07 -1.25 4.00
CA ILE A 113 -23.29 -1.36 2.76
C ILE A 113 -24.17 -1.97 1.66
N ASP A 114 -24.18 -1.35 0.48
CA ASP A 114 -24.72 -1.93 -0.73
C ASP A 114 -23.79 -3.05 -1.22
N HIS A 115 -24.17 -4.28 -0.91
CA HIS A 115 -23.37 -5.46 -1.24
C HIS A 115 -23.27 -5.72 -2.73
N GLU A 116 -24.26 -5.33 -3.52
CA GLU A 116 -24.24 -5.50 -4.98
C GLU A 116 -23.24 -4.54 -5.61
N THR A 117 -23.34 -3.23 -5.30
CA THR A 117 -22.37 -2.22 -5.74
C THR A 117 -20.94 -2.60 -5.33
N ARG A 118 -20.77 -3.08 -4.10
CA ARG A 118 -19.47 -3.55 -3.60
C ARG A 118 -18.94 -4.75 -4.41
N ARG A 119 -19.77 -5.75 -4.66
CA ARG A 119 -19.40 -6.94 -5.44
C ARG A 119 -18.98 -6.58 -6.85
N GLU A 120 -19.79 -5.78 -7.56
CA GLU A 120 -19.48 -5.30 -8.91
C GLU A 120 -18.16 -4.51 -8.95
N PHE A 121 -17.93 -3.66 -7.95
CA PHE A 121 -16.67 -2.94 -7.85
C PHE A 121 -15.49 -3.91 -7.73
N LEU A 122 -15.53 -4.88 -6.83
CA LEU A 122 -14.45 -5.82 -6.60
C LEU A 122 -14.21 -6.71 -7.83
N GLU A 123 -15.24 -7.24 -8.46
CA GLU A 123 -15.13 -8.03 -9.69
C GLU A 123 -14.41 -7.23 -10.79
N LYS A 124 -14.84 -5.99 -11.03
CA LYS A 124 -14.27 -5.12 -12.05
C LYS A 124 -12.81 -4.72 -11.79
N HIS A 125 -12.41 -4.66 -10.51
CA HIS A 125 -11.10 -4.13 -10.11
C HIS A 125 -10.09 -5.21 -9.72
N HIS A 126 -10.42 -6.48 -9.90
CA HIS A 126 -9.47 -7.56 -9.69
C HIS A 126 -8.21 -7.35 -10.55
N ILE A 127 -7.03 -7.66 -10.00
CA ILE A 127 -5.75 -7.40 -10.68
C ILE A 127 -5.66 -8.07 -12.05
N ASP A 128 -6.36 -9.18 -12.27
CA ASP A 128 -6.40 -9.88 -13.56
C ASP A 128 -7.07 -9.06 -14.68
N HIS A 129 -7.81 -8.01 -14.33
CA HIS A 129 -8.41 -7.11 -15.30
C HIS A 129 -7.50 -5.91 -15.65
N LYS A 130 -6.35 -5.77 -14.98
CA LYS A 130 -5.37 -4.72 -15.26
C LYS A 130 -4.28 -5.22 -16.21
N THR A 131 -4.52 -5.09 -17.51
CA THR A 131 -3.65 -5.64 -18.57
C THR A 131 -2.21 -5.14 -18.48
N ASP A 132 -1.99 -3.87 -18.12
CA ASP A 132 -0.66 -3.30 -17.92
C ASP A 132 0.16 -3.99 -16.81
N CYS A 133 -0.53 -4.71 -15.91
CA CYS A 133 0.10 -5.39 -14.80
C CYS A 133 0.41 -6.87 -15.07
N HIS A 134 -0.07 -7.47 -16.17
CA HIS A 134 0.02 -8.91 -16.41
C HIS A 134 1.44 -9.46 -16.41
N SER A 135 2.39 -8.75 -16.99
CA SER A 135 3.81 -9.15 -17.08
C SER A 135 4.69 -8.55 -15.97
N CYS A 136 4.10 -7.80 -15.02
CA CYS A 136 4.87 -7.12 -13.98
C CYS A 136 5.23 -8.09 -12.84
N TRP A 137 6.52 -8.24 -12.57
CA TRP A 137 7.01 -9.09 -11.49
C TRP A 137 6.63 -8.60 -10.09
N ALA A 138 6.42 -7.28 -9.90
CA ALA A 138 5.99 -6.68 -8.63
C ALA A 138 4.46 -6.77 -8.42
N ARG A 139 3.71 -7.30 -9.39
CA ARG A 139 2.25 -7.45 -9.34
C ARG A 139 1.72 -8.08 -8.05
N PRO A 140 2.32 -9.17 -7.51
CA PRO A 140 1.80 -9.82 -6.32
C PRO A 140 1.73 -8.91 -5.09
N LEU A 141 2.63 -7.94 -4.97
CA LEU A 141 2.69 -7.02 -3.84
C LEU A 141 2.00 -5.67 -4.14
N CYS A 142 2.00 -5.23 -5.41
CA CYS A 142 1.46 -3.93 -5.81
C CYS A 142 -0.04 -3.94 -6.13
N ALA A 143 -0.52 -4.97 -6.86
CA ALA A 143 -1.89 -5.10 -7.38
C ALA A 143 -2.42 -3.85 -8.11
N GLY A 144 -1.54 -3.11 -8.82
CA GLY A 144 -1.94 -2.02 -9.72
C GLY A 144 -2.15 -0.65 -9.08
N GLY A 145 -1.93 -0.50 -7.77
CA GLY A 145 -1.89 0.78 -7.08
C GLY A 145 -3.26 1.37 -6.69
N CYS A 146 -3.24 2.55 -6.09
CA CYS A 146 -4.37 3.20 -5.45
C CYS A 146 -5.50 3.56 -6.42
N TYR A 147 -6.74 3.19 -6.10
CA TYR A 147 -7.93 3.52 -6.91
C TYR A 147 -8.19 5.03 -7.02
N HIS A 148 -7.99 5.76 -5.93
CA HIS A 148 -8.18 7.22 -5.92
C HIS A 148 -7.14 7.90 -6.82
N GLU A 149 -5.88 7.48 -6.76
CA GLU A 149 -4.82 7.98 -7.63
C GLU A 149 -5.15 7.72 -9.11
N ALA A 150 -5.60 6.48 -9.42
CA ALA A 150 -6.05 6.13 -10.76
C ALA A 150 -7.20 7.03 -11.23
N GLN A 151 -8.18 7.28 -10.38
CA GLN A 151 -9.31 8.17 -10.69
C GLN A 151 -8.86 9.61 -10.97
N VAL A 152 -8.00 10.20 -10.13
CA VAL A 152 -7.62 11.61 -10.28
C VAL A 152 -6.65 11.84 -11.43
N ARG A 153 -5.83 10.84 -11.78
CA ARG A 153 -4.84 10.96 -12.86
C ARG A 153 -5.34 10.50 -14.22
N TYR A 154 -6.14 9.44 -14.24
CA TYR A 154 -6.54 8.78 -15.49
C TYR A 154 -8.05 8.80 -15.73
N GLY A 155 -8.82 9.35 -14.79
CA GLY A 155 -10.28 9.41 -14.89
C GLY A 155 -11.01 8.09 -14.65
N ALA A 156 -10.28 7.02 -14.25
CA ALA A 156 -10.86 5.70 -14.06
C ALA A 156 -10.17 4.95 -12.92
N THR A 157 -10.93 4.47 -11.95
CA THR A 157 -10.43 3.64 -10.83
C THR A 157 -9.83 2.30 -11.28
N THR A 158 -10.20 1.83 -12.48
CA THR A 158 -9.69 0.58 -13.09
C THR A 158 -8.30 0.72 -13.68
N ALA A 159 -7.81 1.93 -13.94
CA ALA A 159 -6.49 2.15 -14.51
C ALA A 159 -5.37 1.71 -13.52
N ALA A 160 -4.25 1.25 -14.07
CA ALA A 160 -3.03 1.03 -13.29
C ALA A 160 -2.31 2.37 -13.07
N ASN A 161 -1.62 2.51 -11.93
CA ASN A 161 -0.87 3.74 -11.59
C ASN A 161 0.50 3.75 -12.26
N LEU A 162 0.54 3.87 -13.60
CA LEU A 162 1.75 3.71 -14.40
C LEU A 162 2.87 4.68 -14.02
N HIS A 163 2.54 5.91 -13.62
CA HIS A 163 3.50 6.92 -13.17
C HIS A 163 4.27 6.52 -11.90
N TYR A 164 3.79 5.52 -11.17
CA TYR A 164 4.37 5.06 -9.92
C TYR A 164 5.10 3.71 -10.04
N CYS A 165 5.06 3.09 -11.22
CA CYS A 165 5.55 1.71 -11.42
C CYS A 165 7.05 1.56 -11.15
N ASP A 166 7.88 2.52 -11.55
CA ASP A 166 9.33 2.44 -11.37
C ASP A 166 9.70 2.58 -9.90
N TRP A 167 9.02 3.46 -9.20
CA TRP A 167 9.20 3.60 -7.76
C TRP A 167 8.81 2.30 -7.02
N ILE A 168 7.63 1.75 -7.30
CA ILE A 168 7.13 0.54 -6.62
C ILE A 168 8.01 -0.69 -6.92
N ARG A 169 8.49 -0.84 -8.16
CA ARG A 169 9.45 -1.90 -8.51
C ARG A 169 10.76 -1.73 -7.75
N SER A 170 11.31 -0.53 -7.70
CA SER A 170 12.55 -0.24 -6.98
C SER A 170 12.40 -0.43 -5.47
N TRP A 171 11.25 -0.05 -4.90
CA TRP A 171 10.95 -0.30 -3.50
C TRP A 171 10.81 -1.80 -3.20
N THR A 172 10.06 -2.52 -4.02
CA THR A 172 9.89 -3.97 -3.87
C THR A 172 11.23 -4.72 -3.96
N ASP A 173 12.10 -4.33 -4.91
CA ASP A 173 13.45 -4.87 -5.04
C ASP A 173 14.30 -4.61 -3.78
N THR A 174 14.20 -3.41 -3.20
CA THR A 174 14.85 -3.08 -1.93
C THR A 174 14.36 -4.00 -0.80
N CYS A 175 13.06 -4.18 -0.65
CA CYS A 175 12.49 -5.07 0.37
C CYS A 175 12.87 -6.55 0.15
N LEU A 176 12.92 -7.02 -1.10
CA LEU A 176 13.38 -8.37 -1.42
C LEU A 176 14.85 -8.59 -1.02
N LYS A 177 15.71 -7.61 -1.24
CA LYS A 177 17.12 -7.66 -0.81
C LYS A 177 17.24 -7.70 0.72
N VAL A 178 16.50 -6.83 1.42
CA VAL A 178 16.43 -6.84 2.89
C VAL A 178 15.92 -8.19 3.41
N TYR A 179 14.89 -8.76 2.78
CA TYR A 179 14.37 -10.09 3.12
C TYR A 179 15.46 -11.15 2.95
N GLY A 180 16.16 -11.15 1.81
CA GLY A 180 17.23 -12.13 1.53
C GLY A 180 18.37 -12.06 2.55
N GLU A 181 18.84 -10.87 2.90
CA GLU A 181 19.88 -10.66 3.90
C GLU A 181 19.47 -11.15 5.29
N ILE A 182 18.22 -10.87 5.71
CA ILE A 182 17.71 -11.37 6.99
C ILE A 182 17.55 -12.90 6.94
N ALA A 183 17.05 -13.45 5.84
CA ALA A 183 16.86 -14.89 5.69
C ALA A 183 18.19 -15.67 5.76
N ASP A 184 19.26 -15.10 5.22
CA ASP A 184 20.61 -15.69 5.27
C ASP A 184 21.26 -15.55 6.66
N ARG A 185 21.17 -14.38 7.28
CA ARG A 185 21.97 -14.02 8.45
C ARG A 185 21.22 -14.12 9.80
N ASN A 186 19.90 -13.97 9.78
CA ASN A 186 19.04 -14.06 10.98
C ASN A 186 17.66 -14.62 10.65
N PRO A 187 17.53 -15.86 10.16
CA PRO A 187 16.24 -16.43 9.75
C PRO A 187 15.22 -16.51 10.92
N ALA A 188 15.70 -16.52 12.17
CA ALA A 188 14.84 -16.52 13.35
C ALA A 188 13.97 -15.25 13.49
N TYR A 189 14.38 -14.16 12.86
CA TYR A 189 13.62 -12.90 12.82
C TYR A 189 12.20 -13.09 12.28
N PHE A 190 12.03 -13.95 11.29
CA PHE A 190 10.73 -14.16 10.64
C PHE A 190 9.71 -14.93 11.47
N ARG A 191 10.11 -15.59 12.57
CA ARG A 191 9.18 -16.30 13.47
C ARG A 191 8.07 -15.39 14.00
N GLN A 192 8.31 -14.08 14.08
CA GLN A 192 7.29 -13.12 14.48
C GLN A 192 6.13 -13.04 13.48
N PHE A 193 6.33 -13.45 12.23
CA PHE A 193 5.30 -13.44 11.17
C PHE A 193 4.51 -14.76 11.11
N ASP A 194 4.99 -15.83 11.74
CA ASP A 194 4.37 -17.17 11.68
C ASP A 194 3.07 -17.27 12.50
N GLY A 195 2.86 -16.39 13.47
CA GLY A 195 1.80 -16.50 14.48
C GLY A 195 0.47 -15.80 14.16
N ASN A 196 0.36 -14.98 13.12
CA ASN A 196 -0.88 -14.28 12.77
C ASN A 196 -1.39 -14.75 11.40
N PRO A 197 -2.61 -15.34 11.32
CA PRO A 197 -3.25 -15.55 10.02
C PRO A 197 -3.47 -14.18 9.37
N VAL A 198 -3.14 -14.07 8.08
CA VAL A 198 -3.42 -12.88 7.28
C VAL A 198 -4.91 -12.60 7.39
N GLN A 199 -5.28 -11.46 7.96
CA GLN A 199 -6.65 -10.97 7.88
C GLN A 199 -6.85 -10.50 6.43
N ASN A 200 -7.51 -11.35 5.64
CA ASN A 200 -7.94 -11.04 4.28
C ASN A 200 -9.14 -10.08 4.29
#